data_5a5b6106451941e00cefe1e91168a24b
#
_entry.id   5a5b6106451941e00cefe1e91168a24b
#
_cell.length_a   1.000
_cell.length_b   1.000
_cell.length_c   1.000
_cell.angle_alpha   90.00
_cell.angle_beta   90.00
_cell.angle_gamma   90.00
#
_symmetry.space_group_name_H-M   'P 1'
#
loop_
_entity.id
_entity.type
_entity.pdbx_description
1 polymer ?
#
loop_
_entity_poly.entity_id
_entity_poly.type
_entity_poly.pdbx_seq_one_letter_code
_entity_poly.pdbx_strand_id
1 'polypeptide(L)'
;MRVYEILQSKGNKVYQISPATTLADAVEKMVNYNCGSLLVSEGDLVVGIITERLILKAIDSEKQSVINLLVCDFMNRNLVTGNPSDDVGEIMGMMTAHRIRHLPILDNGRLVGLVSAGDILKAQFDLLAVENHYLKVYIQG
;
A
#
# COMPACT_ATOMS: atom_id res chain seq x y z
N MET A 1 -10.48 7.92 -13.38
CA MET A 1 -10.66 7.84 -11.92
C MET A 1 -9.43 8.39 -11.22
N ARG A 2 -9.63 9.19 -10.21
CA ARG A 2 -8.56 9.78 -9.39
C ARG A 2 -8.34 8.98 -8.13
N VAL A 3 -7.12 9.05 -7.61
CA VAL A 3 -6.72 8.31 -6.40
C VAL A 3 -7.61 8.65 -5.20
N TYR A 4 -8.00 9.93 -5.03
CA TYR A 4 -8.86 10.31 -3.91
C TYR A 4 -10.21 9.57 -3.91
N GLU A 5 -10.72 9.18 -5.07
CA GLU A 5 -11.96 8.40 -5.15
C GLU A 5 -11.81 7.01 -4.53
N ILE A 6 -10.65 6.38 -4.73
CA ILE A 6 -10.33 5.11 -4.07
C ILE A 6 -10.24 5.29 -2.56
N LEU A 7 -9.55 6.33 -2.10
CA LEU A 7 -9.37 6.60 -0.68
C LEU A 7 -10.70 6.92 0.02
N GLN A 8 -11.63 7.60 -0.65
CA GLN A 8 -12.96 7.85 -0.13
C GLN A 8 -13.74 6.55 0.11
N SER A 9 -13.62 5.60 -0.81
CA SER A 9 -14.32 4.32 -0.74
C SER A 9 -13.69 3.36 0.27
N LYS A 10 -12.36 3.26 0.23
CA LYS A 10 -11.57 2.34 1.07
C LYS A 10 -11.37 2.86 2.49
N GLY A 11 -11.36 4.19 2.66
CA GLY A 11 -10.90 4.86 3.86
C GLY A 11 -9.41 5.16 3.78
N ASN A 12 -8.95 6.01 4.68
CA ASN A 12 -7.57 6.49 4.72
C ASN A 12 -6.79 5.97 5.93
N LYS A 13 -7.25 4.87 6.53
CA LYS A 13 -6.57 4.24 7.65
C LYS A 13 -5.31 3.55 7.16
N VAL A 14 -4.18 3.93 7.71
CA VAL A 14 -2.87 3.37 7.39
C VAL A 14 -2.20 2.93 8.68
N TYR A 15 -1.67 1.71 8.68
CA TYR A 15 -0.93 1.18 9.81
C TYR A 15 0.54 1.56 9.69
N GLN A 16 1.07 2.17 10.74
CA GLN A 16 2.43 2.69 10.78
C GLN A 16 3.17 2.12 11.99
N ILE A 17 4.47 1.93 11.81
CA ILE A 17 5.39 1.47 12.85
C ILE A 17 6.64 2.34 12.87
N SER A 18 7.41 2.26 13.95
CA SER A 18 8.68 2.98 14.05
C SER A 18 9.82 2.17 13.41
N PRO A 19 10.92 2.83 13.00
CA PRO A 19 12.10 2.14 12.48
C PRO A 19 12.73 1.16 13.49
N ALA A 20 12.56 1.40 14.78
CA ALA A 20 13.09 0.55 15.85
C ALA A 20 12.20 -0.67 16.16
N THR A 21 11.08 -0.84 15.47
CA THR A 21 10.23 -2.02 15.61
C THR A 21 10.99 -3.26 15.16
N THR A 22 10.87 -4.36 15.92
CA THR A 22 11.46 -5.63 15.51
C THR A 22 10.65 -6.27 14.38
N LEU A 23 11.29 -7.14 13.60
CA LEU A 23 10.57 -7.89 12.57
C LEU A 23 9.46 -8.76 13.16
N ALA A 24 9.68 -9.34 14.36
CA ALA A 24 8.66 -10.11 15.06
C ALA A 24 7.41 -9.26 15.36
N ASP A 25 7.59 -8.05 15.89
CA ASP A 25 6.48 -7.14 16.17
C ASP A 25 5.79 -6.65 14.90
N ALA A 26 6.54 -6.46 13.82
CA ALA A 26 5.96 -6.12 12.53
C ALA A 26 5.07 -7.25 12.00
N VAL A 27 5.53 -8.49 12.09
CA VAL A 27 4.74 -9.67 11.69
C VAL A 27 3.48 -9.79 12.52
N GLU A 28 3.57 -9.60 13.84
CA GLU A 28 2.42 -9.64 14.73
C GLU A 28 1.36 -8.61 14.30
N LYS A 29 1.78 -7.38 13.99
CA LYS A 29 0.86 -6.35 13.51
C LYS A 29 0.24 -6.69 12.16
N MET A 30 1.02 -7.22 11.22
CA MET A 30 0.51 -7.66 9.93
C MET A 30 -0.57 -8.73 10.09
N VAL A 31 -0.35 -9.69 10.98
CA VAL A 31 -1.31 -10.75 11.27
C VAL A 31 -2.58 -10.18 11.91
N ASN A 32 -2.42 -9.35 12.94
CA ASN A 32 -3.55 -8.78 13.68
C ASN A 32 -4.42 -7.86 12.81
N TYR A 33 -3.80 -7.08 11.93
CA TYR A 33 -4.50 -6.16 11.05
C TYR A 33 -4.83 -6.75 9.68
N ASN A 34 -4.42 -7.99 9.43
CA ASN A 34 -4.62 -8.68 8.16
C ASN A 34 -4.14 -7.84 6.97
N CYS A 35 -2.92 -7.34 7.06
CA CYS A 35 -2.30 -6.55 5.99
C CYS A 35 -0.91 -7.10 5.65
N GLY A 36 -0.48 -6.86 4.42
CA GLY A 36 0.80 -7.35 3.90
C GLY A 36 1.91 -6.31 3.86
N SER A 37 1.63 -5.10 4.38
CA SER A 37 2.62 -4.02 4.42
C SER A 37 2.34 -3.07 5.57
N LEU A 38 3.41 -2.45 6.07
CA LEU A 38 3.33 -1.42 7.11
C LEU A 38 4.24 -0.26 6.69
N LEU A 39 3.73 0.95 6.81
CA LEU A 39 4.57 2.14 6.64
C LEU A 39 5.43 2.35 7.87
N VAL A 40 6.67 2.77 7.64
CA VAL A 40 7.63 3.05 8.69
C VAL A 40 7.80 4.56 8.78
N SER A 41 7.53 5.11 9.96
CA SER A 41 7.51 6.56 10.16
C SER A 41 8.29 6.97 11.39
N GLU A 42 8.95 8.14 11.28
CA GLU A 42 9.53 8.86 12.42
C GLU A 42 8.71 10.14 12.60
N GLY A 43 7.89 10.21 13.65
CA GLY A 43 6.93 11.29 13.79
C GLY A 43 5.99 11.36 12.59
N ASP A 44 5.93 12.50 11.93
CA ASP A 44 5.09 12.71 10.75
C ASP A 44 5.78 12.35 9.42
N LEU A 45 7.04 11.92 9.48
CA LEU A 45 7.83 11.62 8.29
C LEU A 45 7.81 10.13 7.99
N VAL A 46 7.31 9.76 6.82
CA VAL A 46 7.38 8.38 6.33
C VAL A 46 8.79 8.14 5.79
N VAL A 47 9.49 7.17 6.37
CA VAL A 47 10.89 6.88 6.04
C VAL A 47 11.08 5.58 5.27
N GLY A 48 10.07 4.73 5.22
CA GLY A 48 10.16 3.46 4.52
C GLY A 48 8.87 2.66 4.54
N ILE A 49 8.94 1.49 3.94
CA ILE A 49 7.86 0.50 3.96
C ILE A 49 8.47 -0.88 4.22
N ILE A 50 7.82 -1.65 5.07
CA ILE A 50 8.15 -3.06 5.28
C ILE A 50 7.01 -3.91 4.75
N THR A 51 7.33 -4.95 3.98
CA THR A 51 6.36 -5.84 3.36
C THR A 51 6.64 -7.29 3.75
N GLU A 52 5.64 -8.17 3.57
CA GLU A 52 5.81 -9.60 3.75
C GLU A 52 7.00 -10.11 2.95
N ARG A 53 7.14 -9.66 1.71
CA ARG A 53 8.24 -10.09 0.83
C ARG A 53 9.60 -9.68 1.38
N LEU A 54 9.73 -8.47 1.93
CA LEU A 54 10.98 -8.01 2.53
C LEU A 54 11.34 -8.83 3.78
N ILE A 55 10.33 -9.23 4.55
CA ILE A 55 10.53 -10.09 5.73
C ILE A 55 10.99 -11.48 5.28
N LEU A 56 10.38 -12.05 4.24
CA LEU A 56 10.83 -13.32 3.68
C LEU A 56 12.28 -13.26 3.20
N LYS A 57 12.67 -12.16 2.55
CA LYS A 57 14.05 -11.93 2.13
C LYS A 57 15.01 -11.84 3.31
N ALA A 58 14.59 -11.17 4.39
CA ALA A 58 15.39 -11.09 5.61
C ALA A 58 15.63 -12.45 6.22
N ILE A 59 14.60 -13.29 6.30
CA ILE A 59 14.70 -14.66 6.80
C ILE A 59 15.66 -15.48 5.94
N ASP A 60 15.56 -15.36 4.63
CA ASP A 60 16.41 -16.08 3.69
C ASP A 60 17.87 -15.64 3.80
N SER A 61 18.14 -14.34 3.90
CA SER A 61 19.50 -13.81 3.96
C SER A 61 20.19 -14.07 5.29
N GLU A 62 19.48 -13.96 6.41
CA GLU A 62 20.06 -14.13 7.74
C GLU A 62 20.19 -15.61 8.13
N LYS A 63 19.30 -16.47 7.66
CA LYS A 63 19.29 -17.93 7.87
C LYS A 63 19.35 -18.36 9.34
N GLN A 64 18.98 -17.46 10.25
CA GLN A 64 18.92 -17.68 11.69
C GLN A 64 17.75 -16.90 12.26
N SER A 65 17.58 -16.86 13.58
CA SER A 65 16.47 -16.16 14.20
C SER A 65 16.46 -14.68 13.80
N VAL A 66 15.33 -14.21 13.29
CA VAL A 66 15.12 -12.81 12.89
C VAL A 66 14.29 -12.01 13.90
N ILE A 67 13.95 -12.63 15.05
CA ILE A 67 12.99 -12.06 16.02
C ILE A 67 13.42 -10.67 16.48
N ASN A 68 14.70 -10.48 16.75
CA ASN A 68 15.26 -9.24 17.28
C ASN A 68 15.83 -8.30 16.20
N LEU A 69 15.74 -8.66 14.92
CA LEU A 69 16.18 -7.78 13.85
C LEU A 69 15.22 -6.61 13.70
N LEU A 70 15.76 -5.43 13.36
CA LEU A 70 14.98 -4.20 13.30
C LEU A 70 14.44 -3.97 11.88
N VAL A 71 13.25 -3.44 11.82
CA VAL A 71 12.59 -3.06 10.56
C VAL A 71 13.45 -2.12 9.74
N CYS A 72 14.13 -1.17 10.37
CA CYS A 72 14.96 -0.18 9.65
C CYS A 72 16.11 -0.80 8.85
N ASP A 73 16.55 -2.02 9.19
CA ASP A 73 17.62 -2.69 8.47
C ASP A 73 17.13 -3.42 7.21
N PHE A 74 15.82 -3.62 7.06
CA PHE A 74 15.24 -4.40 5.97
C PHE A 74 14.16 -3.66 5.17
N MET A 75 13.66 -2.54 5.66
CA MET A 75 12.64 -1.77 4.98
C MET A 75 13.14 -1.19 3.66
N ASN A 76 12.22 -0.96 2.73
CA ASN A 76 12.53 -0.21 1.52
C ASN A 76 12.46 1.29 1.83
N ARG A 77 13.58 1.98 1.62
CA ARG A 77 13.69 3.44 1.83
C ARG A 77 13.41 4.24 0.58
N ASN A 78 13.46 3.61 -0.59
CA ASN A 78 13.21 4.26 -1.87
C ASN A 78 11.71 4.28 -2.14
N LEU A 79 11.00 5.17 -1.44
CA LEU A 79 9.56 5.27 -1.55
C LEU A 79 9.18 5.92 -2.87
N VAL A 80 8.31 5.23 -3.60
CA VAL A 80 7.55 5.81 -4.70
C VAL A 80 6.22 6.21 -4.11
N THR A 81 5.82 7.46 -4.30
CA THR A 81 4.60 8.03 -3.72
C THR A 81 3.70 8.60 -4.80
N GLY A 82 2.42 8.69 -4.50
CA GLY A 82 1.44 9.34 -5.35
C GLY A 82 0.77 10.51 -4.64
N ASN A 83 -0.08 11.20 -5.39
CA ASN A 83 -0.85 12.33 -4.93
C ASN A 83 -2.34 12.01 -5.07
N PRO A 84 -3.23 12.52 -4.20
CA PRO A 84 -4.67 12.27 -4.32
C PRO A 84 -5.27 12.64 -5.67
N SER A 85 -4.71 13.62 -6.35
CA SER A 85 -5.19 14.08 -7.66
C SER A 85 -4.64 13.29 -8.84
N ASP A 86 -3.74 12.34 -8.62
CA ASP A 86 -3.20 11.51 -9.68
C ASP A 86 -4.27 10.62 -10.28
N ASP A 87 -4.11 10.34 -11.58
CA ASP A 87 -4.95 9.37 -12.27
C ASP A 87 -4.57 7.95 -11.86
N VAL A 88 -5.58 7.11 -11.63
CA VAL A 88 -5.40 5.72 -11.21
C VAL A 88 -4.58 4.92 -12.22
N GLY A 89 -4.74 5.20 -13.52
CA GLY A 89 -3.93 4.57 -14.57
C GLY A 89 -2.45 4.90 -14.47
N GLU A 90 -2.13 6.15 -14.12
CA GLU A 90 -0.73 6.56 -13.90
C GLU A 90 -0.12 5.84 -12.69
N ILE A 91 -0.88 5.73 -11.60
CA ILE A 91 -0.45 5.00 -10.40
C ILE A 91 -0.19 3.53 -10.72
N MET A 92 -1.07 2.88 -11.49
CA MET A 92 -0.86 1.51 -11.90
C MET A 92 0.40 1.37 -12.77
N GLY A 93 0.65 2.33 -13.65
CA GLY A 93 1.88 2.39 -14.44
C GLY A 93 3.13 2.50 -13.58
N MET A 94 3.10 3.32 -12.53
CA MET A 94 4.19 3.46 -11.56
C MET A 94 4.43 2.16 -10.80
N MET A 95 3.37 1.51 -10.33
CA MET A 95 3.47 0.21 -9.65
C MET A 95 4.10 -0.84 -10.55
N THR A 96 3.72 -0.89 -11.81
CA THR A 96 4.26 -1.83 -12.79
C THR A 96 5.74 -1.52 -13.08
N ALA A 97 6.07 -0.26 -13.32
CA ALA A 97 7.44 0.16 -13.64
C ALA A 97 8.42 -0.10 -12.48
N HIS A 98 7.98 0.13 -11.26
CA HIS A 98 8.81 -0.05 -10.06
C HIS A 98 8.64 -1.42 -9.40
N ARG A 99 7.79 -2.29 -9.95
CA ARG A 99 7.49 -3.63 -9.42
C ARG A 99 7.05 -3.60 -7.95
N ILE A 100 6.19 -2.65 -7.62
CA ILE A 100 5.61 -2.48 -6.29
C ILE A 100 4.10 -2.66 -6.35
N ARG A 101 3.50 -3.07 -5.23
CA ARG A 101 2.05 -3.31 -5.12
C ARG A 101 1.36 -2.36 -4.16
N HIS A 102 2.11 -1.52 -3.48
CA HIS A 102 1.61 -0.58 -2.50
C HIS A 102 2.26 0.78 -2.75
N LEU A 103 1.46 1.83 -2.71
CA LEU A 103 1.93 3.17 -2.98
C LEU A 103 1.37 4.12 -1.92
N PRO A 104 2.23 4.72 -1.09
CA PRO A 104 1.78 5.75 -0.18
C PRO A 104 1.31 6.98 -0.94
N ILE A 105 0.21 7.56 -0.49
CA ILE A 105 -0.35 8.78 -1.08
C ILE A 105 -0.09 9.94 -0.12
N LEU A 106 0.61 10.93 -0.62
CA LEU A 106 0.96 12.14 0.12
C LEU A 106 0.23 13.34 -0.46
N ASP A 107 -0.26 14.20 0.40
CA ASP A 107 -0.83 15.49 0.03
C ASP A 107 -0.04 16.57 0.75
N ASN A 108 0.66 17.42 -0.01
CA ASN A 108 1.57 18.44 0.54
C ASN A 108 2.57 17.86 1.55
N GLY A 109 3.11 16.69 1.23
CA GLY A 109 4.09 16.00 2.09
C GLY A 109 3.50 15.23 3.25
N ARG A 110 2.17 15.25 3.44
CA ARG A 110 1.49 14.51 4.50
C ARG A 110 0.89 13.23 3.97
N LEU A 111 1.04 12.16 4.72
CA LEU A 111 0.45 10.87 4.40
C LEU A 111 -1.08 10.96 4.54
N VAL A 112 -1.80 10.69 3.45
CA VAL A 112 -3.26 10.68 3.45
C VAL A 112 -3.85 9.30 3.18
N GLY A 113 -3.05 8.35 2.78
CA GLY A 113 -3.51 6.99 2.57
C GLY A 113 -2.48 6.08 1.93
N LEU A 114 -2.85 4.83 1.73
CA LEU A 114 -2.06 3.82 1.05
C LEU A 114 -2.96 3.13 0.03
N VAL A 115 -2.53 3.08 -1.21
CA VAL A 115 -3.25 2.41 -2.29
C VAL A 115 -2.49 1.17 -2.71
N SER A 116 -3.18 0.04 -2.79
CA SER A 116 -2.62 -1.20 -3.30
C SER A 116 -3.07 -1.47 -4.75
N ALA A 117 -2.34 -2.34 -5.43
CA ALA A 117 -2.77 -2.81 -6.75
C ALA A 117 -4.15 -3.48 -6.68
N GLY A 118 -4.43 -4.20 -5.59
CA GLY A 118 -5.75 -4.80 -5.36
C GLY A 118 -6.87 -3.76 -5.20
N ASP A 119 -6.59 -2.64 -4.54
CA ASP A 119 -7.55 -1.54 -4.40
C ASP A 119 -7.93 -0.96 -5.76
N ILE A 120 -6.93 -0.78 -6.63
CA ILE A 120 -7.16 -0.27 -7.98
C ILE A 120 -7.97 -1.28 -8.80
N LEU A 121 -7.60 -2.54 -8.75
CA LEU A 121 -8.31 -3.60 -9.46
C LEU A 121 -9.78 -3.67 -9.04
N LYS A 122 -10.05 -3.62 -7.75
CA LYS A 122 -11.41 -3.60 -7.21
C LYS A 122 -12.18 -2.39 -7.70
N ALA A 123 -11.59 -1.20 -7.63
CA ALA A 123 -12.24 0.03 -8.04
C ALA A 123 -12.59 0.01 -9.54
N GLN A 124 -11.69 -0.47 -10.38
CA GLN A 124 -11.94 -0.60 -11.82
C GLN A 124 -12.99 -1.66 -12.13
N PHE A 125 -12.98 -2.77 -11.39
CA PHE A 125 -14.00 -3.80 -11.52
C PHE A 125 -15.39 -3.25 -11.16
N ASP A 126 -15.50 -2.53 -10.05
CA ASP A 126 -16.77 -1.92 -9.62
C ASP A 126 -17.28 -0.91 -10.66
N LEU A 127 -16.39 -0.10 -11.24
CA LEU A 127 -16.74 0.83 -12.29
C LEU A 127 -17.29 0.12 -13.53
N LEU A 128 -16.63 -0.94 -13.99
CA LEU A 128 -17.08 -1.75 -15.11
C LEU A 128 -18.44 -2.40 -14.83
N ALA A 129 -18.69 -2.86 -13.62
CA ALA A 129 -19.97 -3.43 -13.23
C ALA A 129 -21.10 -2.41 -13.31
N VAL A 130 -20.85 -1.16 -12.88
CA VAL A 130 -21.81 -0.06 -12.99
C VAL A 130 -22.10 0.28 -14.46
N GLU A 131 -21.06 0.44 -15.27
CA GLU A 131 -21.21 0.72 -16.71
C GLU A 131 -21.99 -0.37 -17.41
N ASN A 132 -21.69 -1.63 -17.11
CA ASN A 132 -22.39 -2.78 -17.69
C ASN A 132 -23.87 -2.78 -17.30
N HIS A 133 -24.20 -2.43 -16.06
CA HIS A 133 -25.58 -2.30 -15.61
C HIS A 133 -26.33 -1.23 -16.39
N TYR A 134 -25.76 -0.05 -16.57
CA TYR A 134 -26.37 1.03 -17.36
C TYR A 134 -26.57 0.64 -18.81
N LEU A 135 -25.62 -0.04 -19.41
CA LEU A 135 -25.75 -0.53 -20.79
C LEU A 135 -26.90 -1.53 -20.92
N LYS A 136 -27.04 -2.45 -19.97
CA LYS A 136 -28.15 -3.41 -19.95
C LYS A 136 -29.50 -2.73 -19.82
N VAL A 137 -29.61 -1.74 -18.94
CA VAL A 137 -30.84 -0.97 -18.77
C VAL A 137 -31.16 -0.20 -20.05
N TYR A 138 -30.19 0.41 -20.69
CA TYR A 138 -30.38 1.11 -21.96
C TYR A 138 -30.89 0.19 -23.08
N ILE A 139 -30.31 -1.01 -23.19
CA ILE A 139 -30.68 -1.98 -24.22
C ILE A 139 -32.08 -2.53 -23.96
N GLN A 140 -32.45 -2.76 -22.72
CA GLN A 140 -33.76 -3.32 -22.33
C GLN A 140 -34.87 -2.26 -22.27
N GLY A 141 -34.49 -1.04 -22.09
CA GLY A 141 -35.43 0.08 -21.99
C GLY A 141 -35.77 0.65 -23.31
#